data_ec95c5a5f4b3339bf0ea66c9c9f1addf
#
_entry.id   ec95c5a5f4b3339bf0ea66c9c9f1addf
#
_cell.length_a   1.000
_cell.length_b   1.000
_cell.length_c   1.000
_cell.angle_alpha   90.00
_cell.angle_beta   90.00
_cell.angle_gamma   90.00
#
_symmetry.space_group_name_H-M   'P 1'
#
loop_
_entity.id
_entity.type
_entity.pdbx_description
1 polymer ?
#
loop_
_entity_poly.entity_id
_entity_poly.type
_entity_poly.pdbx_seq_one_letter_code
_entity_poly.pdbx_strand_id
1 'polypeptide(L)'
;MNFSSLLIPLALGALLSNSPAFADTPAPQQAPPVIRFNVVGGGSHNYTFRAVEQPFWNQTLPAQSQGKVTAQLLGLSESGLKGPEIIRLMRFGAVDIGMGVFAFVAGDDATFEGVDLPGLADTIDTAHTIADAYKPVLEQRMAERHGIKLLATVPYTAQVFFCRDAVHALADLQGRKIRTRGRNMAELVKAIGAAPVTLPFAEVVTAMQTGVIDCAITGIGSGNAAKWYDVAGYLYNLPVDWSIGFYGIGLKRWQQLPPEVQQLLQAQSQVLEDALWRETANENRYAEACNVGSPDCQIHHPAHMTASAPTASEKQALRQAALHIANDWGKRCGGPCVARWNATVGDAIGMRLAP
;
A
#
# COMPACT_ATOMS: atom_id res chain seq x y z
N MET A 1 -60.95 -69.08 62.18
CA MET A 1 -61.50 -69.19 60.84
C MET A 1 -60.32 -69.10 59.88
N ASN A 2 -59.95 -70.29 59.34
CA ASN A 2 -58.79 -70.51 58.46
C ASN A 2 -59.08 -70.09 57.05
N PHE A 3 -58.16 -69.48 56.37
CA PHE A 3 -58.07 -69.39 54.92
C PHE A 3 -56.65 -69.75 54.48
N SER A 4 -56.57 -70.88 53.81
CA SER A 4 -55.36 -71.43 53.19
C SER A 4 -55.01 -70.62 51.94
N SER A 5 -53.76 -70.25 51.81
CA SER A 5 -53.19 -69.60 50.59
C SER A 5 -52.64 -70.62 49.66
N LEU A 6 -53.10 -70.66 48.40
CA LEU A 6 -52.60 -71.47 47.29
C LEU A 6 -51.44 -70.70 46.61
N LEU A 7 -50.27 -71.28 46.56
CA LEU A 7 -49.10 -70.78 45.83
C LEU A 7 -49.08 -71.39 44.39
N ILE A 8 -49.10 -70.55 43.37
CA ILE A 8 -48.90 -70.95 41.96
C ILE A 8 -47.50 -70.47 41.56
N PRO A 9 -46.63 -71.32 41.00
CA PRO A 9 -45.32 -70.88 40.52
C PRO A 9 -45.43 -70.23 39.12
N LEU A 10 -44.89 -69.01 39.01
CA LEU A 10 -44.75 -68.29 37.75
C LEU A 10 -43.45 -68.71 37.13
N ALA A 11 -43.49 -69.30 35.94
CA ALA A 11 -42.33 -69.58 35.11
C ALA A 11 -41.90 -68.35 34.40
N LEU A 12 -40.70 -67.79 34.66
CA LEU A 12 -40.11 -66.65 34.02
C LEU A 12 -39.42 -67.08 32.72
N GLY A 13 -40.07 -66.87 31.57
CA GLY A 13 -39.45 -67.05 30.25
C GLY A 13 -38.55 -65.84 29.94
N ALA A 14 -37.24 -66.13 29.83
CA ALA A 14 -36.28 -65.12 29.38
C ALA A 14 -36.37 -64.91 27.87
N LEU A 15 -36.95 -63.82 27.43
CA LEU A 15 -36.93 -63.34 26.06
C LEU A 15 -35.60 -62.60 25.82
N LEU A 16 -34.62 -63.24 25.12
CA LEU A 16 -33.44 -62.62 24.60
C LEU A 16 -33.82 -61.65 23.47
N SER A 17 -33.94 -60.37 23.77
CA SER A 17 -34.10 -59.31 22.77
C SER A 17 -32.76 -59.02 22.10
N ASN A 18 -32.58 -59.52 20.86
CA ASN A 18 -31.52 -59.05 19.97
C ASN A 18 -31.83 -57.64 19.52
N SER A 19 -31.25 -56.63 20.18
CA SER A 19 -31.22 -55.26 19.68
C SER A 19 -30.20 -55.17 18.55
N PRO A 20 -30.55 -54.69 17.37
CA PRO A 20 -29.55 -54.39 16.32
C PRO A 20 -28.64 -53.25 16.83
N ALA A 21 -27.32 -53.50 16.79
CA ALA A 21 -26.34 -52.43 17.02
C ALA A 21 -26.52 -51.37 15.95
N PHE A 22 -27.03 -50.19 16.35
CA PHE A 22 -26.99 -49.01 15.49
C PHE A 22 -25.50 -48.68 15.28
N ALA A 23 -25.04 -48.82 14.03
CA ALA A 23 -23.71 -48.32 13.63
C ALA A 23 -23.66 -46.82 13.93
N ASP A 24 -22.71 -46.40 14.75
CA ASP A 24 -22.43 -45.00 15.02
C ASP A 24 -22.16 -44.28 13.67
N THR A 25 -23.11 -43.51 13.22
CA THR A 25 -22.90 -42.58 12.09
C THR A 25 -21.90 -41.54 12.59
N PRO A 26 -20.73 -41.40 11.95
CA PRO A 26 -19.78 -40.36 12.38
C PRO A 26 -20.46 -39.01 12.34
N ALA A 27 -20.36 -38.26 13.44
CA ALA A 27 -20.89 -36.92 13.53
C ALA A 27 -20.34 -36.10 12.37
N PRO A 28 -21.16 -35.24 11.72
CA PRO A 28 -20.71 -34.41 10.61
C PRO A 28 -19.53 -33.57 11.10
N GLN A 29 -18.34 -33.78 10.50
CA GLN A 29 -17.17 -32.94 10.75
C GLN A 29 -17.58 -31.51 10.41
N GLN A 30 -17.66 -30.66 11.43
CA GLN A 30 -17.88 -29.23 11.22
C GLN A 30 -16.75 -28.69 10.34
N ALA A 31 -17.10 -28.09 9.21
CA ALA A 31 -16.11 -27.44 8.36
C ALA A 31 -15.33 -26.43 9.22
N PRO A 32 -14.00 -26.34 9.05
CA PRO A 32 -13.19 -25.41 9.82
C PRO A 32 -13.73 -23.98 9.66
N PRO A 33 -13.72 -23.16 10.72
CA PRO A 33 -14.28 -21.83 10.67
C PRO A 33 -13.56 -20.98 9.62
N VAL A 34 -14.34 -20.28 8.77
CA VAL A 34 -13.80 -19.37 7.75
C VAL A 34 -13.23 -18.13 8.43
N ILE A 35 -11.96 -17.83 8.18
CA ILE A 35 -11.31 -16.61 8.65
C ILE A 35 -11.65 -15.49 7.68
N ARG A 36 -12.24 -14.43 8.20
CA ARG A 36 -12.59 -13.22 7.43
C ARG A 36 -11.70 -12.06 7.84
N PHE A 37 -11.22 -11.31 6.83
CA PHE A 37 -10.46 -10.09 7.03
C PHE A 37 -11.24 -8.88 6.55
N ASN A 38 -11.28 -7.83 7.38
CA ASN A 38 -11.65 -6.48 6.95
C ASN A 38 -10.40 -5.83 6.37
N VAL A 39 -10.42 -5.55 5.07
CA VAL A 39 -9.27 -5.02 4.32
C VAL A 39 -9.59 -3.61 3.82
N VAL A 40 -8.69 -2.66 4.10
CA VAL A 40 -8.72 -1.34 3.46
C VAL A 40 -7.57 -1.29 2.46
N GLY A 41 -7.90 -1.24 1.19
CA GLY A 41 -6.95 -1.17 0.07
C GLY A 41 -6.57 0.26 -0.31
N GLY A 42 -5.97 0.40 -1.46
CA GLY A 42 -5.66 1.71 -2.07
C GLY A 42 -6.90 2.50 -2.47
N GLY A 43 -6.70 3.66 -3.09
CA GLY A 43 -7.82 4.43 -3.63
C GLY A 43 -8.50 3.65 -4.76
N SER A 44 -9.83 3.49 -4.69
CA SER A 44 -10.60 2.71 -5.68
C SER A 44 -10.52 3.27 -7.10
N HIS A 45 -10.21 4.56 -7.25
CA HIS A 45 -9.96 5.21 -8.53
C HIS A 45 -8.63 4.75 -9.18
N ASN A 46 -7.65 4.25 -8.41
CA ASN A 46 -6.36 3.81 -8.94
C ASN A 46 -6.52 2.57 -9.83
N TYR A 47 -5.70 2.52 -10.87
CA TYR A 47 -5.65 1.37 -11.77
C TYR A 47 -5.28 0.08 -11.02
N THR A 48 -4.22 0.10 -10.21
CA THR A 48 -3.76 -1.06 -9.45
C THR A 48 -4.80 -1.61 -8.48
N PHE A 49 -5.65 -0.74 -7.89
CA PHE A 49 -6.75 -1.21 -7.06
C PHE A 49 -7.71 -2.13 -7.84
N ARG A 50 -8.10 -1.73 -9.05
CA ARG A 50 -9.04 -2.49 -9.88
C ARG A 50 -8.39 -3.71 -10.54
N ALA A 51 -7.14 -3.55 -11.02
CA ALA A 51 -6.44 -4.57 -11.78
C ALA A 51 -5.78 -5.65 -10.90
N VAL A 52 -5.41 -5.33 -9.67
CA VAL A 52 -4.65 -6.20 -8.78
C VAL A 52 -5.36 -6.44 -7.45
N GLU A 53 -5.65 -5.37 -6.69
CA GLU A 53 -6.12 -5.52 -5.31
C GLU A 53 -7.50 -6.18 -5.24
N GLN A 54 -8.48 -5.74 -6.05
CA GLN A 54 -9.82 -6.33 -6.07
C GLN A 54 -9.81 -7.81 -6.47
N PRO A 55 -9.17 -8.24 -7.58
CA PRO A 55 -9.10 -9.67 -7.93
C PRO A 55 -8.34 -10.48 -6.87
N PHE A 56 -7.27 -9.92 -6.30
CA PHE A 56 -6.50 -10.62 -5.29
C PHE A 56 -7.32 -10.93 -4.03
N TRP A 57 -7.91 -9.90 -3.41
CA TRP A 57 -8.63 -10.05 -2.16
C TRP A 57 -9.97 -10.79 -2.31
N ASN A 58 -10.67 -10.58 -3.43
CA ASN A 58 -12.01 -11.14 -3.64
C ASN A 58 -12.02 -12.51 -4.32
N GLN A 59 -10.94 -12.89 -5.04
CA GLN A 59 -10.92 -14.13 -5.83
C GLN A 59 -9.67 -14.97 -5.53
N THR A 60 -8.46 -14.41 -5.69
CA THR A 60 -7.22 -15.19 -5.61
C THR A 60 -7.00 -15.77 -4.22
N LEU A 61 -7.03 -14.94 -3.16
CA LEU A 61 -6.82 -15.39 -1.80
C LEU A 61 -7.88 -16.41 -1.33
N PRO A 62 -9.20 -16.19 -1.56
CA PRO A 62 -10.21 -17.20 -1.28
C PRO A 62 -9.98 -18.52 -2.02
N ALA A 63 -9.64 -18.48 -3.30
CA ALA A 63 -9.37 -19.69 -4.09
C ALA A 63 -8.13 -20.45 -3.57
N GLN A 64 -7.03 -19.76 -3.31
CA GLN A 64 -5.79 -20.35 -2.79
C GLN A 64 -5.96 -20.94 -1.38
N SER A 65 -6.88 -20.40 -0.60
CA SER A 65 -7.24 -20.93 0.73
C SER A 65 -8.31 -22.02 0.69
N GLN A 66 -8.80 -22.40 -0.48
CA GLN A 66 -9.95 -23.32 -0.62
C GLN A 66 -11.18 -22.82 0.17
N GLY A 67 -11.42 -21.49 0.17
CA GLY A 67 -12.52 -20.84 0.89
C GLY A 67 -12.30 -20.69 2.41
N LYS A 68 -11.17 -21.12 2.97
CA LYS A 68 -10.88 -21.01 4.41
C LYS A 68 -10.57 -19.56 4.84
N VAL A 69 -10.11 -18.74 3.90
CA VAL A 69 -9.81 -17.32 4.12
C VAL A 69 -10.59 -16.49 3.11
N THR A 70 -11.27 -15.46 3.61
CA THR A 70 -12.00 -14.49 2.78
C THR A 70 -11.67 -13.07 3.22
N ALA A 71 -11.89 -12.09 2.34
CA ALA A 71 -11.67 -10.70 2.63
C ALA A 71 -12.92 -9.87 2.25
N GLN A 72 -13.19 -8.84 3.03
CA GLN A 72 -14.09 -7.75 2.66
C GLN A 72 -13.21 -6.54 2.34
N LEU A 73 -12.96 -6.31 1.05
CA LEU A 73 -12.14 -5.20 0.59
C LEU A 73 -12.99 -3.93 0.46
N LEU A 74 -12.50 -2.85 1.06
CA LEU A 74 -13.00 -1.49 0.89
C LEU A 74 -11.85 -0.61 0.41
N GLY A 75 -12.10 0.23 -0.58
CA GLY A 75 -11.09 1.21 -1.02
C GLY A 75 -10.92 2.34 0.00
N LEU A 76 -9.75 2.95 0.04
CA LEU A 76 -9.46 4.05 0.96
C LEU A 76 -10.48 5.19 0.83
N SER A 77 -10.86 5.52 -0.40
CA SER A 77 -11.82 6.59 -0.68
C SER A 77 -13.21 6.31 -0.08
N GLU A 78 -13.67 5.06 -0.16
CA GLU A 78 -14.98 4.62 0.35
C GLU A 78 -14.95 4.42 1.88
N SER A 79 -13.78 4.18 2.45
CA SER A 79 -13.61 4.02 3.90
C SER A 79 -13.76 5.34 4.68
N GLY A 80 -13.72 6.48 3.98
CA GLY A 80 -13.71 7.82 4.59
C GLY A 80 -12.39 8.19 5.28
N LEU A 81 -11.35 7.34 5.14
CA LEU A 81 -10.03 7.58 5.72
C LEU A 81 -9.17 8.46 4.81
N LYS A 82 -8.26 9.22 5.41
CA LYS A 82 -7.30 10.08 4.69
C LYS A 82 -5.91 9.45 4.52
N GLY A 83 -5.70 8.26 5.10
CA GLY A 83 -4.47 7.46 5.01
C GLY A 83 -3.64 7.39 6.31
N PRO A 84 -3.29 8.51 6.97
CA PRO A 84 -2.45 8.45 8.17
C PRO A 84 -3.01 7.62 9.33
N GLU A 85 -4.33 7.46 9.39
CA GLU A 85 -5.04 6.73 10.44
C GLU A 85 -4.90 5.21 10.36
N ILE A 86 -4.51 4.68 9.18
CA ILE A 86 -4.59 3.24 8.89
C ILE A 86 -3.79 2.39 9.89
N ILE A 87 -2.59 2.83 10.26
CA ILE A 87 -1.76 2.11 11.25
C ILE A 87 -2.48 2.00 12.59
N ARG A 88 -3.08 3.08 13.06
CA ARG A 88 -3.81 3.08 14.33
C ARG A 88 -4.99 2.13 14.28
N LEU A 89 -5.75 2.12 13.18
CA LEU A 89 -6.90 1.25 13.01
C LEU A 89 -6.51 -0.23 12.99
N MET A 90 -5.41 -0.59 12.33
CA MET A 90 -4.87 -1.95 12.36
C MET A 90 -4.39 -2.36 13.76
N ARG A 91 -3.70 -1.46 14.49
CA ARG A 91 -3.24 -1.74 15.87
C ARG A 91 -4.39 -2.04 16.81
N PHE A 92 -5.52 -1.34 16.68
CA PHE A 92 -6.70 -1.52 17.51
C PHE A 92 -7.68 -2.57 17.00
N GLY A 93 -7.41 -3.18 15.82
CA GLY A 93 -8.23 -4.24 15.25
C GLY A 93 -9.54 -3.75 14.63
N ALA A 94 -9.69 -2.46 14.34
CA ALA A 94 -10.82 -1.93 13.58
C ALA A 94 -10.68 -2.25 12.07
N VAL A 95 -9.46 -2.42 11.61
CA VAL A 95 -9.08 -2.93 10.29
C VAL A 95 -8.09 -4.07 10.53
N ASP A 96 -8.30 -5.22 9.92
CA ASP A 96 -7.36 -6.35 10.04
C ASP A 96 -6.11 -6.10 9.19
N ILE A 97 -6.31 -5.82 7.90
CA ILE A 97 -5.26 -5.59 6.90
C ILE A 97 -5.49 -4.21 6.27
N GLY A 98 -4.47 -3.39 6.21
CA GLY A 98 -4.58 -2.05 5.66
C GLY A 98 -3.43 -1.70 4.72
N MET A 99 -3.77 -0.94 3.69
CA MET A 99 -2.80 -0.29 2.80
C MET A 99 -2.52 1.12 3.30
N GLY A 100 -1.25 1.49 3.38
CA GLY A 100 -0.81 2.83 3.74
C GLY A 100 0.37 3.30 2.89
N VAL A 101 0.79 4.55 3.05
CA VAL A 101 1.97 5.12 2.39
C VAL A 101 3.00 5.46 3.46
N PHE A 102 4.25 5.03 3.28
CA PHE A 102 5.31 5.25 4.28
C PHE A 102 5.52 6.73 4.60
N ALA A 103 5.43 7.61 3.62
CA ALA A 103 5.55 9.05 3.83
C ALA A 103 4.48 9.62 4.80
N PHE A 104 3.29 9.01 4.89
CA PHE A 104 2.23 9.48 5.80
C PHE A 104 2.46 9.06 7.25
N VAL A 105 3.25 8.02 7.47
CA VAL A 105 3.55 7.48 8.80
C VAL A 105 4.97 7.83 9.27
N ALA A 106 5.74 8.52 8.43
CA ALA A 106 7.12 8.93 8.71
C ALA A 106 7.24 10.11 9.69
N GLY A 107 6.13 10.77 10.06
CA GLY A 107 6.16 11.96 10.91
C GLY A 107 6.88 11.77 12.24
N ASP A 108 6.72 10.60 12.86
CA ASP A 108 7.31 10.24 14.15
C ASP A 108 8.57 9.37 14.01
N ASP A 109 8.90 8.90 12.81
CA ASP A 109 10.02 7.99 12.57
C ASP A 109 10.62 8.18 11.17
N ALA A 110 11.71 8.94 11.10
CA ALA A 110 12.41 9.24 9.86
C ALA A 110 12.91 8.00 9.10
N THR A 111 12.99 6.82 9.74
CA THR A 111 13.36 5.56 9.07
C THR A 111 12.49 5.28 7.86
N PHE A 112 11.18 5.57 7.95
CA PHE A 112 10.23 5.31 6.85
C PHE A 112 10.42 6.21 5.64
N GLU A 113 11.09 7.36 5.79
CA GLU A 113 11.41 8.24 4.67
C GLU A 113 12.52 7.65 3.77
N GLY A 114 13.32 6.70 4.28
CA GLY A 114 14.51 6.19 3.59
C GLY A 114 14.22 5.32 2.36
N VAL A 115 12.96 4.89 2.16
CA VAL A 115 12.56 4.03 1.03
C VAL A 115 12.25 4.81 -0.25
N ASP A 116 11.81 6.06 -0.12
CA ASP A 116 11.36 6.88 -1.24
C ASP A 116 11.94 8.32 -1.19
N LEU A 117 13.25 8.42 -0.88
CA LEU A 117 13.95 9.70 -0.91
C LEU A 117 13.92 10.30 -2.33
N PRO A 118 13.50 11.57 -2.49
CA PRO A 118 13.35 12.20 -3.79
C PRO A 118 14.64 12.19 -4.61
N GLY A 119 14.53 11.92 -5.91
CA GLY A 119 15.62 11.97 -6.88
C GLY A 119 16.63 10.81 -6.82
N LEU A 120 16.42 9.79 -5.96
CA LEU A 120 17.30 8.62 -5.90
C LEU A 120 16.97 7.57 -6.96
N ALA A 121 15.69 7.39 -7.27
CA ALA A 121 15.25 6.47 -8.31
C ALA A 121 14.79 7.26 -9.54
N ASP A 122 15.42 7.05 -10.67
CA ASP A 122 15.05 7.62 -11.97
C ASP A 122 14.13 6.69 -12.78
N THR A 123 14.05 5.42 -12.38
CA THR A 123 13.21 4.39 -12.98
C THR A 123 12.46 3.60 -11.93
N ILE A 124 11.37 2.92 -12.34
CA ILE A 124 10.64 2.02 -11.43
C ILE A 124 11.50 0.82 -11.01
N ASP A 125 12.39 0.35 -11.85
CA ASP A 125 13.29 -0.77 -11.53
C ASP A 125 14.30 -0.37 -10.44
N THR A 126 14.81 0.86 -10.48
CA THR A 126 15.65 1.41 -9.41
C THR A 126 14.84 1.57 -8.11
N ALA A 127 13.59 2.05 -8.21
CA ALA A 127 12.71 2.16 -7.05
C ALA A 127 12.39 0.78 -6.43
N HIS A 128 12.20 -0.25 -7.25
CA HIS A 128 12.00 -1.63 -6.80
C HIS A 128 13.25 -2.16 -6.08
N THR A 129 14.44 -1.96 -6.68
CA THR A 129 15.71 -2.33 -6.05
C THR A 129 15.88 -1.68 -4.68
N ILE A 130 15.53 -0.40 -4.53
CA ILE A 130 15.58 0.33 -3.25
C ILE A 130 14.58 -0.26 -2.25
N ALA A 131 13.34 -0.49 -2.69
CA ALA A 131 12.28 -1.03 -1.83
C ALA A 131 12.64 -2.42 -1.31
N ASP A 132 13.12 -3.31 -2.16
CA ASP A 132 13.55 -4.67 -1.79
C ASP A 132 14.72 -4.65 -0.81
N ALA A 133 15.74 -3.83 -1.10
CA ALA A 133 16.91 -3.72 -0.24
C ALA A 133 16.54 -3.17 1.16
N TYR A 134 15.57 -2.25 1.24
CA TYR A 134 15.18 -1.61 2.48
C TYR A 134 14.03 -2.33 3.22
N LYS A 135 13.32 -3.26 2.58
CA LYS A 135 12.17 -3.98 3.12
C LYS A 135 12.43 -4.61 4.50
N PRO A 136 13.58 -5.29 4.76
CA PRO A 136 13.86 -5.85 6.09
C PRO A 136 13.91 -4.79 7.20
N VAL A 137 14.42 -3.59 6.90
CA VAL A 137 14.46 -2.46 7.84
C VAL A 137 13.06 -1.94 8.13
N LEU A 138 12.23 -1.82 7.09
CA LEU A 138 10.83 -1.42 7.21
C LEU A 138 10.02 -2.44 8.00
N GLU A 139 10.20 -3.74 7.73
CA GLU A 139 9.51 -4.82 8.46
C GLU A 139 9.82 -4.77 9.96
N GLN A 140 11.11 -4.71 10.31
CA GLN A 140 11.52 -4.62 11.70
C GLN A 140 10.90 -3.39 12.37
N ARG A 141 10.98 -2.24 11.71
CA ARG A 141 10.54 -0.97 12.27
C ARG A 141 9.02 -0.88 12.43
N MET A 142 8.27 -1.39 11.44
CA MET A 142 6.80 -1.50 11.51
C MET A 142 6.37 -2.39 12.68
N ALA A 143 7.03 -3.52 12.90
CA ALA A 143 6.71 -4.42 14.00
C ALA A 143 7.03 -3.78 15.36
N GLU A 144 8.22 -3.23 15.54
CA GLU A 144 8.70 -2.70 16.83
C GLU A 144 7.98 -1.42 17.26
N ARG A 145 7.77 -0.48 16.34
CA ARG A 145 7.23 0.86 16.67
C ARG A 145 5.73 0.95 16.51
N HIS A 146 5.18 0.23 15.53
CA HIS A 146 3.77 0.36 15.17
C HIS A 146 2.95 -0.89 15.48
N GLY A 147 3.58 -2.01 15.83
CA GLY A 147 2.87 -3.27 16.07
C GLY A 147 2.15 -3.78 14.82
N ILE A 148 2.77 -3.62 13.66
CA ILE A 148 2.26 -4.04 12.36
C ILE A 148 3.24 -5.05 11.74
N LYS A 149 2.74 -6.20 11.29
CA LYS A 149 3.48 -7.08 10.39
C LYS A 149 3.34 -6.55 8.97
N LEU A 150 4.45 -6.20 8.34
CA LEU A 150 4.50 -5.83 6.92
C LEU A 150 4.20 -7.08 6.08
N LEU A 151 3.33 -6.94 5.09
CA LEU A 151 2.93 -8.02 4.17
C LEU A 151 3.53 -7.81 2.78
N ALA A 152 3.43 -6.60 2.23
CA ALA A 152 3.88 -6.26 0.89
C ALA A 152 4.28 -4.79 0.81
N THR A 153 5.18 -4.43 -0.09
CA THR A 153 5.39 -3.05 -0.55
C THR A 153 4.44 -2.74 -1.71
N VAL A 154 4.05 -1.48 -1.83
CA VAL A 154 3.09 -1.02 -2.84
C VAL A 154 3.68 0.18 -3.59
N PRO A 155 4.13 0.01 -4.84
CA PRO A 155 4.64 1.13 -5.62
C PRO A 155 3.51 2.02 -6.15
N TYR A 156 3.84 3.29 -6.37
CA TYR A 156 3.05 4.22 -7.17
C TYR A 156 3.83 4.61 -8.42
N THR A 157 3.14 5.09 -9.45
CA THR A 157 3.76 5.62 -10.66
C THR A 157 4.65 6.82 -10.36
N ALA A 158 5.55 7.18 -11.28
CA ALA A 158 6.46 8.31 -11.15
C ALA A 158 5.73 9.56 -10.66
N GLN A 159 6.25 10.17 -9.59
CA GLN A 159 5.71 11.40 -9.04
C GLN A 159 6.17 12.57 -9.89
N VAL A 160 5.22 13.28 -10.50
CA VAL A 160 5.45 14.37 -11.46
C VAL A 160 4.62 15.59 -11.08
N PHE A 161 4.81 16.71 -11.78
CA PHE A 161 4.12 17.95 -11.49
C PHE A 161 2.88 18.11 -12.38
N PHE A 162 1.74 18.29 -11.75
CA PHE A 162 0.49 18.73 -12.35
C PHE A 162 0.31 20.21 -12.01
N CYS A 163 0.25 21.09 -13.00
CA CYS A 163 0.22 22.54 -12.81
C CYS A 163 -0.98 23.18 -13.52
N ARG A 164 -1.54 24.20 -12.88
CA ARG A 164 -2.63 24.98 -13.48
C ARG A 164 -2.15 25.82 -14.66
N ASP A 165 -1.02 26.47 -14.49
CA ASP A 165 -0.43 27.39 -15.48
C ASP A 165 0.81 26.76 -16.12
N ALA A 166 1.20 27.25 -17.31
CA ALA A 166 2.26 26.70 -18.14
C ALA A 166 3.57 26.44 -17.39
N VAL A 167 4.10 25.22 -17.54
CA VAL A 167 5.41 24.80 -17.04
C VAL A 167 6.10 24.02 -18.15
N HIS A 168 7.22 24.54 -18.62
CA HIS A 168 8.03 23.94 -19.70
C HIS A 168 9.42 23.53 -19.20
N ALA A 169 9.86 24.09 -18.08
CA ALA A 169 11.17 23.85 -17.50
C ALA A 169 11.11 23.87 -15.97
N LEU A 170 12.13 23.31 -15.32
CA LEU A 170 12.26 23.32 -13.86
C LEU A 170 12.26 24.75 -13.28
N ALA A 171 12.83 25.72 -14.02
CA ALA A 171 12.88 27.11 -13.63
C ALA A 171 11.47 27.76 -13.52
N ASP A 172 10.49 27.28 -14.26
CA ASP A 172 9.12 27.81 -14.24
C ASP A 172 8.39 27.46 -12.92
N LEU A 173 8.94 26.57 -12.12
CA LEU A 173 8.40 26.21 -10.81
C LEU A 173 8.83 27.16 -9.70
N GLN A 174 9.80 28.07 -9.93
CA GLN A 174 10.27 29.00 -8.92
C GLN A 174 9.13 29.92 -8.42
N GLY A 175 9.04 30.03 -7.08
CA GLY A 175 8.02 30.85 -6.40
C GLY A 175 6.61 30.26 -6.40
N ARG A 176 6.34 29.18 -7.15
CA ARG A 176 5.00 28.54 -7.16
C ARG A 176 4.72 27.80 -5.85
N LYS A 177 3.46 27.81 -5.45
CA LYS A 177 2.95 27.02 -4.34
C LYS A 177 2.68 25.61 -4.83
N ILE A 178 3.49 24.64 -4.38
CA ILE A 178 3.43 23.27 -4.86
C ILE A 178 2.99 22.33 -3.74
N ARG A 179 1.90 21.62 -3.98
CA ARG A 179 1.45 20.58 -3.03
C ARG A 179 2.46 19.43 -2.95
N THR A 180 2.75 19.04 -1.73
CA THR A 180 3.58 17.88 -1.38
C THR A 180 2.83 16.92 -0.47
N ARG A 181 3.26 15.64 -0.43
CA ARG A 181 2.66 14.61 0.43
C ARG A 181 3.37 14.44 1.78
N GLY A 182 4.59 14.96 1.90
CA GLY A 182 5.42 14.74 3.09
C GLY A 182 6.68 15.61 3.09
N ARG A 183 7.50 15.42 4.13
CA ARG A 183 8.63 16.29 4.45
C ARG A 183 9.71 16.31 3.38
N ASN A 184 10.21 15.14 2.96
CA ASN A 184 11.29 15.07 1.96
C ASN A 184 10.89 15.72 0.63
N MET A 185 9.65 15.52 0.22
CA MET A 185 9.10 16.19 -0.97
C MET A 185 9.03 17.70 -0.76
N ALA A 186 8.68 18.18 0.45
CA ALA A 186 8.67 19.59 0.77
C ALA A 186 10.09 20.19 0.73
N GLU A 187 11.10 19.47 1.19
CA GLU A 187 12.49 19.92 1.09
C GLU A 187 12.95 19.97 -0.38
N LEU A 188 12.54 19.02 -1.22
CA LEU A 188 12.80 19.08 -2.66
C LEU A 188 12.18 20.33 -3.29
N VAL A 189 10.91 20.60 -2.99
CA VAL A 189 10.20 21.77 -3.51
C VAL A 189 10.90 23.07 -3.10
N LYS A 190 11.42 23.18 -1.87
CA LYS A 190 12.24 24.31 -1.44
C LYS A 190 13.57 24.39 -2.21
N ALA A 191 14.24 23.24 -2.40
CA ALA A 191 15.54 23.19 -3.10
C ALA A 191 15.46 23.67 -4.55
N ILE A 192 14.30 23.48 -5.21
CA ILE A 192 14.04 24.02 -6.56
C ILE A 192 13.50 25.47 -6.57
N GLY A 193 13.48 26.14 -5.41
CA GLY A 193 13.04 27.55 -5.29
C GLY A 193 11.53 27.77 -5.25
N ALA A 194 10.73 26.72 -5.00
CA ALA A 194 9.28 26.79 -4.89
C ALA A 194 8.81 26.76 -3.42
N ALA A 195 7.54 27.07 -3.19
CA ALA A 195 6.91 27.09 -1.86
C ALA A 195 6.10 25.80 -1.63
N PRO A 196 6.50 24.91 -0.71
CA PRO A 196 5.77 23.69 -0.44
C PRO A 196 4.50 23.94 0.37
N VAL A 197 3.41 23.26 0.01
CA VAL A 197 2.15 23.21 0.74
C VAL A 197 1.80 21.74 1.00
N THR A 198 1.93 21.26 2.23
CA THR A 198 1.63 19.87 2.56
C THR A 198 0.14 19.73 2.86
N LEU A 199 -0.58 18.94 2.06
CA LEU A 199 -2.00 18.64 2.26
C LEU A 199 -2.37 17.25 1.72
N PRO A 200 -3.47 16.63 2.24
CA PRO A 200 -3.96 15.34 1.79
C PRO A 200 -4.31 15.32 0.30
N PHE A 201 -4.19 14.13 -0.31
CA PHE A 201 -4.49 13.92 -1.74
C PHE A 201 -5.91 14.38 -2.13
N ALA A 202 -6.91 14.04 -1.31
CA ALA A 202 -8.31 14.36 -1.57
C ALA A 202 -8.62 15.88 -1.57
N GLU A 203 -7.73 16.71 -1.02
CA GLU A 203 -7.93 18.16 -0.91
C GLU A 203 -7.32 18.93 -2.10
N VAL A 204 -6.56 18.25 -2.97
CA VAL A 204 -5.76 18.88 -4.04
C VAL A 204 -6.62 19.60 -5.07
N VAL A 205 -7.69 18.96 -5.55
CA VAL A 205 -8.57 19.56 -6.58
C VAL A 205 -9.14 20.88 -6.08
N THR A 206 -9.70 20.90 -4.88
CA THR A 206 -10.24 22.14 -4.27
C THR A 206 -9.15 23.19 -4.03
N ALA A 207 -7.98 22.77 -3.53
CA ALA A 207 -6.86 23.68 -3.27
C ALA A 207 -6.34 24.33 -4.56
N MET A 208 -6.32 23.60 -5.68
CA MET A 208 -5.92 24.12 -6.98
C MET A 208 -6.98 25.04 -7.58
N GLN A 209 -8.27 24.69 -7.48
CA GLN A 209 -9.39 25.52 -7.92
C GLN A 209 -9.44 26.87 -7.19
N THR A 210 -9.17 26.86 -5.89
CA THR A 210 -9.21 28.08 -5.05
C THR A 210 -7.90 28.86 -5.04
N GLY A 211 -6.85 28.41 -5.76
CA GLY A 211 -5.56 29.10 -5.84
C GLY A 211 -4.72 28.99 -4.55
N VAL A 212 -5.04 28.07 -3.64
CA VAL A 212 -4.19 27.73 -2.48
C VAL A 212 -2.87 27.13 -2.94
N ILE A 213 -2.90 26.36 -4.05
CA ILE A 213 -1.72 25.81 -4.72
C ILE A 213 -1.77 26.11 -6.22
N ASP A 214 -0.59 26.22 -6.84
CA ASP A 214 -0.42 26.43 -8.28
C ASP A 214 -0.13 25.13 -9.02
N CYS A 215 0.59 24.22 -8.34
CA CYS A 215 0.94 22.88 -8.82
C CYS A 215 0.76 21.85 -7.71
N ALA A 216 0.73 20.58 -8.09
CA ALA A 216 0.76 19.46 -7.15
C ALA A 216 1.64 18.33 -7.68
N ILE A 217 2.36 17.64 -6.78
CA ILE A 217 3.15 16.47 -7.10
C ILE A 217 2.35 15.23 -6.71
N THR A 218 2.20 14.30 -7.66
CA THR A 218 1.62 12.97 -7.45
C THR A 218 2.05 12.01 -8.55
N GLY A 219 1.72 10.71 -8.39
CA GLY A 219 1.90 9.71 -9.43
C GLY A 219 1.19 10.11 -10.71
N ILE A 220 1.88 9.96 -11.85
CA ILE A 220 1.36 10.36 -13.17
C ILE A 220 0.03 9.65 -13.50
N GLY A 221 -0.12 8.36 -13.11
CA GLY A 221 -1.37 7.63 -13.22
C GLY A 221 -2.41 8.06 -12.17
N SER A 222 -1.96 8.29 -10.92
CA SER A 222 -2.87 8.68 -9.83
C SER A 222 -3.54 10.04 -10.08
N GLY A 223 -2.80 11.02 -10.62
CA GLY A 223 -3.35 12.31 -10.99
C GLY A 223 -4.41 12.21 -12.09
N ASN A 224 -4.16 11.37 -13.12
CA ASN A 224 -5.15 11.09 -14.15
C ASN A 224 -6.40 10.41 -13.56
N ALA A 225 -6.22 9.33 -12.81
CA ALA A 225 -7.31 8.57 -12.21
C ALA A 225 -8.22 9.43 -11.32
N ALA A 226 -7.65 10.40 -10.61
CA ALA A 226 -8.38 11.36 -9.78
C ALA A 226 -8.82 12.62 -10.54
N LYS A 227 -8.70 12.63 -11.86
CA LYS A 227 -9.13 13.71 -12.76
C LYS A 227 -8.50 15.07 -12.42
N TRP A 228 -7.23 15.09 -12.01
CA TRP A 228 -6.57 16.36 -11.75
C TRP A 228 -6.43 17.23 -13.00
N TYR A 229 -6.54 16.65 -14.19
CA TYR A 229 -6.61 17.34 -15.46
C TYR A 229 -7.83 18.31 -15.59
N ASP A 230 -8.86 18.15 -14.74
CA ASP A 230 -9.99 19.10 -14.71
C ASP A 230 -9.60 20.48 -14.12
N VAL A 231 -8.49 20.54 -13.40
CA VAL A 231 -8.00 21.75 -12.69
C VAL A 231 -6.54 22.09 -13.02
N ALA A 232 -5.80 21.18 -13.66
CA ALA A 232 -4.41 21.33 -14.08
C ALA A 232 -4.31 21.18 -15.60
N GLY A 233 -3.89 22.21 -16.31
CA GLY A 233 -3.73 22.17 -17.76
C GLY A 233 -2.37 21.66 -18.22
N TYR A 234 -1.37 21.59 -17.33
CA TYR A 234 0.02 21.32 -17.68
C TYR A 234 0.61 20.19 -16.83
N LEU A 235 1.34 19.31 -17.51
CA LEU A 235 2.08 18.19 -16.94
C LEU A 235 3.58 18.39 -17.19
N TYR A 236 4.36 18.63 -16.12
CA TYR A 236 5.82 18.60 -16.27
C TYR A 236 6.31 17.22 -15.83
N ASN A 237 6.68 16.38 -16.81
CA ASN A 237 7.00 14.98 -16.62
C ASN A 237 8.46 14.76 -16.17
N LEU A 238 8.87 15.45 -15.08
CA LEU A 238 10.10 15.21 -14.36
C LEU A 238 9.80 14.25 -13.20
N PRO A 239 10.23 12.99 -13.26
CA PRO A 239 10.10 12.06 -12.14
C PRO A 239 10.93 12.54 -10.95
N VAL A 240 10.27 12.90 -9.85
CA VAL A 240 10.95 13.38 -8.63
C VAL A 240 11.15 12.29 -7.60
N ASP A 241 10.29 11.30 -7.56
CA ASP A 241 10.44 10.05 -6.82
C ASP A 241 9.39 9.01 -7.27
N TRP A 242 9.39 7.85 -6.58
CA TRP A 242 8.40 6.79 -6.70
C TRP A 242 7.86 6.54 -5.30
N SER A 243 6.65 7.00 -5.01
CA SER A 243 6.07 6.82 -3.69
C SER A 243 5.90 5.34 -3.39
N ILE A 244 6.31 4.93 -2.21
CA ILE A 244 6.17 3.55 -1.74
C ILE A 244 5.17 3.50 -0.60
N GLY A 245 4.18 2.63 -0.77
CA GLY A 245 3.24 2.24 0.25
C GLY A 245 3.51 0.84 0.78
N PHE A 246 2.58 0.34 1.57
CA PHE A 246 2.66 -0.99 2.16
C PHE A 246 1.26 -1.58 2.36
N TYR A 247 1.18 -2.90 2.33
CA TYR A 247 0.13 -3.66 3.00
C TYR A 247 0.66 -4.17 4.34
N GLY A 248 -0.12 -4.05 5.38
CA GLY A 248 0.21 -4.55 6.70
C GLY A 248 -0.97 -5.16 7.42
N ILE A 249 -0.71 -5.98 8.42
CA ILE A 249 -1.69 -6.55 9.34
C ILE A 249 -1.30 -6.21 10.78
N GLY A 250 -2.26 -5.91 11.65
CA GLY A 250 -1.99 -5.71 13.07
C GLY A 250 -1.24 -6.90 13.66
N LEU A 251 -0.09 -6.68 14.31
CA LEU A 251 0.77 -7.75 14.82
C LEU A 251 0.04 -8.67 15.80
N LYS A 252 -0.83 -8.12 16.65
CA LYS A 252 -1.70 -8.91 17.54
C LYS A 252 -2.64 -9.83 16.76
N ARG A 253 -3.24 -9.32 15.68
CA ARG A 253 -4.11 -10.11 14.79
C ARG A 253 -3.32 -11.20 14.07
N TRP A 254 -2.14 -10.86 13.55
CA TRP A 254 -1.22 -11.83 12.93
C TRP A 254 -0.89 -13.00 13.85
N GLN A 255 -0.52 -12.70 15.12
CA GLN A 255 -0.16 -13.72 16.12
C GLN A 255 -1.33 -14.64 16.52
N GLN A 256 -2.56 -14.22 16.31
CA GLN A 256 -3.78 -15.02 16.57
C GLN A 256 -4.16 -15.95 15.41
N LEU A 257 -3.53 -15.79 14.24
CA LEU A 257 -3.82 -16.62 13.08
C LEU A 257 -3.19 -18.01 13.24
N PRO A 258 -3.87 -19.07 12.77
CA PRO A 258 -3.27 -20.39 12.66
C PRO A 258 -1.98 -20.35 11.82
N PRO A 259 -0.95 -21.16 12.11
CA PRO A 259 0.32 -21.18 11.39
C PRO A 259 0.16 -21.36 9.87
N GLU A 260 -0.76 -22.22 9.44
CA GLU A 260 -1.05 -22.47 8.03
C GLU A 260 -1.63 -21.23 7.32
N VAL A 261 -2.40 -20.40 8.04
CA VAL A 261 -2.94 -19.15 7.50
C VAL A 261 -1.85 -18.07 7.44
N GLN A 262 -0.95 -18.01 8.42
CA GLN A 262 0.21 -17.13 8.37
C GLN A 262 1.11 -17.46 7.16
N GLN A 263 1.39 -18.76 6.94
CA GLN A 263 2.18 -19.21 5.79
C GLN A 263 1.50 -18.87 4.45
N LEU A 264 0.18 -19.11 4.36
CA LEU A 264 -0.60 -18.74 3.18
C LEU A 264 -0.53 -17.24 2.90
N LEU A 265 -0.81 -16.43 3.91
CA LEU A 265 -0.75 -14.96 3.75
C LEU A 265 0.65 -14.49 3.37
N GLN A 266 1.71 -15.04 3.95
CA GLN A 266 3.08 -14.72 3.60
C GLN A 266 3.36 -15.02 2.12
N ALA A 267 3.01 -16.22 1.65
CA ALA A 267 3.20 -16.63 0.26
C ALA A 267 2.35 -15.79 -0.71
N GLN A 268 1.08 -15.57 -0.38
CA GLN A 268 0.17 -14.81 -1.23
C GLN A 268 0.47 -13.30 -1.22
N SER A 269 1.05 -12.76 -0.15
CA SER A 269 1.50 -11.37 -0.11
C SER A 269 2.64 -11.11 -1.10
N GLN A 270 3.53 -12.07 -1.33
CA GLN A 270 4.56 -11.94 -2.37
C GLN A 270 3.93 -11.91 -3.77
N VAL A 271 2.93 -12.76 -4.04
CA VAL A 271 2.19 -12.75 -5.31
C VAL A 271 1.49 -11.40 -5.54
N LEU A 272 0.89 -10.84 -4.47
CA LEU A 272 0.28 -9.50 -4.52
C LEU A 272 1.32 -8.42 -4.82
N GLU A 273 2.45 -8.43 -4.13
CA GLU A 273 3.55 -7.48 -4.29
C GLU A 273 4.11 -7.50 -5.72
N ASP A 274 4.43 -8.69 -6.25
CA ASP A 274 4.94 -8.86 -7.61
C ASP A 274 3.94 -8.35 -8.66
N ALA A 275 2.65 -8.59 -8.44
CA ALA A 275 1.59 -8.09 -9.31
C ALA A 275 1.47 -6.56 -9.25
N LEU A 276 1.57 -5.97 -8.07
CA LEU A 276 1.52 -4.52 -7.89
C LEU A 276 2.71 -3.83 -8.58
N TRP A 277 3.93 -4.33 -8.42
CA TRP A 277 5.11 -3.80 -9.09
C TRP A 277 4.99 -3.88 -10.61
N ARG A 278 4.60 -5.03 -11.15
CA ARG A 278 4.41 -5.25 -12.58
C ARG A 278 3.34 -4.32 -13.17
N GLU A 279 2.18 -4.24 -12.53
CA GLU A 279 1.07 -3.43 -13.04
C GLU A 279 1.31 -1.93 -12.87
N THR A 280 2.04 -1.50 -11.83
CA THR A 280 2.47 -0.09 -11.72
C THR A 280 3.46 0.29 -12.81
N ALA A 281 4.39 -0.61 -13.18
CA ALA A 281 5.30 -0.37 -14.31
C ALA A 281 4.53 -0.24 -15.63
N ASN A 282 3.52 -1.09 -15.83
CA ASN A 282 2.63 -1.04 -16.98
C ASN A 282 1.81 0.27 -17.00
N GLU A 283 1.20 0.63 -15.88
CA GLU A 283 0.46 1.90 -15.73
C GLU A 283 1.34 3.10 -16.05
N ASN A 284 2.55 3.15 -15.51
CA ASN A 284 3.47 4.28 -15.72
C ASN A 284 3.80 4.49 -17.19
N ARG A 285 3.90 3.40 -17.98
CA ARG A 285 4.20 3.45 -19.41
C ARG A 285 3.12 4.19 -20.21
N TYR A 286 1.85 4.04 -19.87
CA TYR A 286 0.72 4.60 -20.60
C TYR A 286 0.14 5.87 -19.98
N ALA A 287 0.53 6.21 -18.76
CA ALA A 287 -0.10 7.31 -18.02
C ALA A 287 0.10 8.68 -18.67
N GLU A 288 1.29 8.95 -19.27
CA GLU A 288 1.53 10.20 -20.01
C GLU A 288 0.61 10.30 -21.23
N ALA A 289 0.53 9.22 -22.03
CA ALA A 289 -0.33 9.16 -23.20
C ALA A 289 -1.79 9.49 -22.85
N CYS A 290 -2.28 8.99 -21.71
CA CYS A 290 -3.63 9.31 -21.23
C CYS A 290 -3.78 10.78 -20.80
N ASN A 291 -2.80 11.35 -20.10
CA ASN A 291 -2.87 12.74 -19.67
C ASN A 291 -2.88 13.73 -20.84
N VAL A 292 -2.22 13.40 -21.96
CA VAL A 292 -2.19 14.26 -23.17
C VAL A 292 -3.27 13.91 -24.20
N GLY A 293 -4.07 12.87 -23.97
CA GLY A 293 -5.12 12.44 -24.90
C GLY A 293 -4.59 11.75 -26.15
N SER A 294 -3.41 11.11 -26.09
CA SER A 294 -2.85 10.32 -27.18
C SER A 294 -3.72 9.08 -27.48
N PRO A 295 -3.78 8.62 -28.75
CA PRO A 295 -4.40 7.34 -29.10
C PRO A 295 -3.81 6.13 -28.36
N ASP A 296 -2.59 6.25 -27.82
CA ASP A 296 -1.93 5.19 -27.05
C ASP A 296 -2.44 5.10 -25.59
N CYS A 297 -3.41 5.92 -25.18
CA CYS A 297 -4.05 5.82 -23.88
C CYS A 297 -4.85 4.52 -23.76
N GLN A 298 -4.41 3.59 -22.89
CA GLN A 298 -5.04 2.26 -22.74
C GLN A 298 -5.62 1.99 -21.37
N ILE A 299 -5.11 2.65 -20.32
CA ILE A 299 -5.37 2.27 -18.91
C ILE A 299 -6.29 3.27 -18.19
N HIS A 300 -6.19 4.54 -18.54
CA HIS A 300 -6.86 5.66 -17.88
C HIS A 300 -7.82 6.40 -18.82
N HIS A 301 -8.30 7.57 -18.36
CA HIS A 301 -9.14 8.44 -19.17
C HIS A 301 -8.29 9.37 -20.04
N PRO A 302 -8.57 9.50 -21.35
CA PRO A 302 -7.89 10.47 -22.18
C PRO A 302 -8.23 11.90 -21.69
N ALA A 303 -7.20 12.69 -21.44
CA ALA A 303 -7.27 14.09 -21.07
C ALA A 303 -6.60 14.94 -22.16
N HIS A 304 -6.47 16.26 -21.96
CA HIS A 304 -5.89 17.15 -22.98
C HIS A 304 -4.87 18.11 -22.36
N MET A 305 -4.03 17.58 -21.47
CA MET A 305 -2.97 18.37 -20.84
C MET A 305 -1.82 18.64 -21.83
N THR A 306 -1.16 19.77 -21.65
CA THR A 306 0.10 20.04 -22.32
C THR A 306 1.24 19.45 -21.50
N ALA A 307 1.95 18.45 -22.03
CA ALA A 307 3.09 17.83 -21.36
C ALA A 307 4.40 18.45 -21.79
N SER A 308 5.33 18.60 -20.85
CA SER A 308 6.72 18.97 -21.08
C SER A 308 7.65 17.95 -20.44
N ALA A 309 8.71 17.58 -21.17
CA ALA A 309 9.72 16.63 -20.67
C ALA A 309 10.95 17.39 -20.12
N PRO A 310 11.59 16.89 -19.06
CA PRO A 310 12.80 17.49 -18.53
C PRO A 310 14.00 17.29 -19.44
N THR A 311 14.90 18.24 -19.45
CA THR A 311 16.22 18.14 -20.09
C THR A 311 17.18 17.27 -19.24
N ALA A 312 18.29 16.84 -19.83
CA ALA A 312 19.34 16.12 -19.10
C ALA A 312 19.96 16.98 -17.97
N SER A 313 20.09 18.29 -18.16
CA SER A 313 20.59 19.20 -17.13
C SER A 313 19.63 19.35 -15.95
N GLU A 314 18.31 19.36 -16.19
CA GLU A 314 17.30 19.41 -15.12
C GLU A 314 17.25 18.12 -14.31
N LYS A 315 17.37 16.97 -14.96
CA LYS A 315 17.53 15.67 -14.28
C LYS A 315 18.80 15.64 -13.41
N GLN A 316 19.89 16.23 -13.90
CA GLN A 316 21.14 16.34 -13.12
C GLN A 316 21.00 17.28 -11.93
N ALA A 317 20.33 18.43 -12.09
CA ALA A 317 20.04 19.35 -10.99
C ALA A 317 19.18 18.69 -9.92
N LEU A 318 18.15 17.91 -10.31
CA LEU A 318 17.34 17.11 -9.39
C LEU A 318 18.20 16.13 -8.59
N ARG A 319 19.11 15.38 -9.25
CA ARG A 319 20.02 14.44 -8.56
C ARG A 319 20.95 15.14 -7.55
N GLN A 320 21.42 16.33 -7.86
CA GLN A 320 22.24 17.11 -6.91
C GLN A 320 21.42 17.56 -5.70
N ALA A 321 20.19 18.02 -5.90
CA ALA A 321 19.27 18.36 -4.81
C ALA A 321 18.94 17.12 -3.97
N ALA A 322 18.76 15.95 -4.60
CA ALA A 322 18.48 14.67 -3.95
C ALA A 322 19.58 14.27 -2.96
N LEU A 323 20.86 14.43 -3.32
CA LEU A 323 21.98 14.13 -2.45
C LEU A 323 21.97 15.00 -1.18
N HIS A 324 21.66 16.28 -1.32
CA HIS A 324 21.54 17.18 -0.19
C HIS A 324 20.39 16.77 0.74
N ILE A 325 19.22 16.47 0.16
CA ILE A 325 18.02 16.04 0.90
C ILE A 325 18.28 14.71 1.62
N ALA A 326 18.93 13.76 0.96
CA ALA A 326 19.26 12.46 1.55
C ALA A 326 20.25 12.60 2.74
N ASN A 327 21.24 13.50 2.63
CA ASN A 327 22.13 13.78 3.76
C ASN A 327 21.41 14.50 4.92
N ASP A 328 20.51 15.43 4.64
CA ASP A 328 19.70 16.09 5.67
C ASP A 328 18.69 15.13 6.32
N TRP A 329 18.13 14.21 5.54
CA TRP A 329 17.37 13.08 6.09
C TRP A 329 18.27 12.23 7.02
N GLY A 330 19.48 11.89 6.61
CA GLY A 330 20.43 11.12 7.41
C GLY A 330 20.72 11.76 8.77
N LYS A 331 20.91 13.08 8.84
CA LYS A 331 21.06 13.81 10.11
C LYS A 331 19.84 13.65 11.03
N ARG A 332 18.61 13.65 10.48
CA ARG A 332 17.38 13.45 11.26
C ARG A 332 17.20 12.01 11.71
N CYS A 333 17.53 11.06 10.84
CA CYS A 333 17.40 9.64 11.11
C CYS A 333 18.46 9.15 12.12
N GLY A 334 19.64 9.77 12.11
CA GLY A 334 20.75 9.47 13.01
C GLY A 334 21.68 8.35 12.52
N GLY A 335 22.89 8.31 13.08
CA GLY A 335 23.96 7.43 12.62
C GLY A 335 23.60 5.95 12.46
N PRO A 336 22.95 5.29 13.44
CA PRO A 336 22.53 3.89 13.29
C PRO A 336 21.55 3.64 12.15
N CYS A 337 20.67 4.61 11.85
CA CYS A 337 19.74 4.54 10.73
C CYS A 337 20.49 4.68 9.39
N VAL A 338 21.37 5.67 9.27
CA VAL A 338 22.22 5.88 8.09
C VAL A 338 23.10 4.66 7.82
N ALA A 339 23.69 4.06 8.86
CA ALA A 339 24.50 2.85 8.72
C ALA A 339 23.69 1.69 8.12
N ARG A 340 22.46 1.48 8.59
CA ARG A 340 21.57 0.45 8.03
C ARG A 340 21.17 0.77 6.59
N TRP A 341 20.81 2.03 6.30
CA TRP A 341 20.46 2.46 4.96
C TRP A 341 21.64 2.25 3.99
N ASN A 342 22.86 2.62 4.40
CA ASN A 342 24.07 2.40 3.62
C ASN A 342 24.35 0.91 3.35
N ALA A 343 24.11 0.05 4.37
CA ALA A 343 24.31 -1.40 4.26
C ALA A 343 23.20 -2.12 3.47
N THR A 344 22.14 -1.45 3.11
CA THR A 344 21.02 -1.99 2.34
C THR A 344 20.85 -1.22 1.02
N VAL A 345 20.15 -0.11 1.04
CA VAL A 345 19.92 0.73 -0.15
C VAL A 345 21.24 1.24 -0.73
N GLY A 346 22.13 1.76 0.13
CA GLY A 346 23.41 2.31 -0.31
C GLY A 346 24.26 1.31 -1.09
N ASP A 347 24.33 0.06 -0.62
CA ASP A 347 25.02 -1.04 -1.32
C ASP A 347 24.31 -1.40 -2.63
N ALA A 348 22.97 -1.43 -2.63
CA ALA A 348 22.18 -1.82 -3.79
C ALA A 348 22.26 -0.83 -4.97
N ILE A 349 22.37 0.49 -4.67
CA ILE A 349 22.43 1.54 -5.71
C ILE A 349 23.81 2.19 -5.86
N GLY A 350 24.83 1.69 -5.17
CA GLY A 350 26.21 2.24 -5.25
C GLY A 350 26.37 3.63 -4.64
N MET A 351 25.60 3.97 -3.58
CA MET A 351 25.60 5.29 -2.94
C MET A 351 25.92 5.19 -1.44
N ARG A 352 26.58 6.21 -0.90
CA ARG A 352 26.84 6.31 0.54
C ARG A 352 26.44 7.68 1.06
N LEU A 353 25.70 7.68 2.17
CA LEU A 353 25.41 8.87 2.94
C LEU A 353 26.45 9.03 4.07
N ALA A 354 26.79 10.26 4.37
CA ALA A 354 27.64 10.57 5.53
C ALA A 354 26.89 10.21 6.83
N PRO A 355 27.55 9.63 7.83
CA PRO A 355 26.98 9.26 9.13
C PRO A 355 26.53 10.46 9.95
#